data_539e4505c6234f1d971aa35f2aac081d
#
_entry.id   539e4505c6234f1d971aa35f2aac081d
#
_cell.length_a   1.000
_cell.length_b   1.000
_cell.length_c   1.000
_cell.angle_alpha   90.00
_cell.angle_beta   90.00
_cell.angle_gamma   90.00
#
_symmetry.space_group_name_H-M   'P 1'
#
loop_
_entity.id
_entity.type
_entity.pdbx_description
1 polymer ?
#
loop_
_entity_poly.entity_id
_entity_poly.type
_entity_poly.pdbx_seq_one_letter_code
_entity_poly.pdbx_strand_id
1 'polypeptide(L)'
;MTAFMYDFPEAYWLQGYRYYSDSQKRVTSITVSIPEDLETKMAQVDAIADNVVAAVANENAYNKLKYFYEWIINWTIYQSNECDQDFTSVFLLKQSVCAGYSRTFQYLCKKAGIKCTYVPGDTDEPHAWNLVELNGKYYWVDVTWGDPIYDDGTQTLNYHYFMTTDEVLFRTHYTLDGTVLLSSTDKIDVFKFPQCTDNSLSYYVQTGSYFPTYDYYGIRNYVLQKLNENPYQYFEFQIGDIASYQQALDYLFSDNYLYMTGILQEYFGYGFRYYYYYWGDTGIIGIQVY
;
A
#
# COMPACT_ATOMS: atom_id res chain seq x y z
N MET A 1 -5.18 -11.76 22.03
CA MET A 1 -6.06 -12.11 20.91
C MET A 1 -5.93 -11.12 19.76
N THR A 2 -6.02 -9.80 19.97
CA THR A 2 -5.90 -8.79 18.93
C THR A 2 -4.60 -8.90 18.10
N ALA A 3 -3.43 -8.96 18.76
CA ALA A 3 -2.15 -9.17 18.07
C ALA A 3 -2.14 -10.48 17.23
N PHE A 4 -2.75 -11.55 17.75
CA PHE A 4 -2.89 -12.80 17.00
C PHE A 4 -3.71 -12.61 15.72
N MET A 5 -4.82 -11.86 15.78
CA MET A 5 -5.66 -11.60 14.61
C MET A 5 -4.99 -10.65 13.59
N TYR A 6 -4.00 -9.86 14.03
CA TYR A 6 -3.22 -9.02 13.11
C TYR A 6 -2.12 -9.79 12.38
N ASP A 7 -1.60 -10.87 12.99
CA ASP A 7 -0.55 -11.69 12.39
C ASP A 7 -1.11 -12.88 11.58
N PHE A 8 -2.36 -13.27 11.82
CA PHE A 8 -2.98 -14.46 11.22
C PHE A 8 -4.30 -14.10 10.51
N PRO A 9 -4.26 -13.67 9.25
CA PRO A 9 -5.47 -13.29 8.50
C PRO A 9 -6.48 -14.44 8.40
N GLU A 10 -6.04 -15.69 8.38
CA GLU A 10 -6.88 -16.88 8.38
C GLU A 10 -7.69 -17.06 9.66
N ALA A 11 -7.40 -16.30 10.71
CA ALA A 11 -8.20 -16.27 11.92
C ALA A 11 -9.41 -15.31 11.86
N TYR A 12 -9.78 -14.84 10.65
CA TYR A 12 -10.87 -13.88 10.42
C TYR A 12 -12.21 -14.30 11.04
N TRP A 13 -12.46 -15.61 11.10
CA TRP A 13 -13.65 -16.20 11.67
C TRP A 13 -13.73 -16.10 13.21
N LEU A 14 -12.63 -15.76 13.87
CA LEU A 14 -12.55 -15.66 15.33
C LEU A 14 -13.13 -14.31 15.81
N GLN A 15 -14.43 -14.14 15.65
CA GLN A 15 -15.15 -12.93 16.04
C GLN A 15 -15.46 -12.82 17.53
N GLY A 16 -15.26 -13.90 18.27
CA GLY A 16 -15.48 -13.95 19.69
C GLY A 16 -14.96 -15.22 20.34
N TYR A 17 -14.71 -15.12 21.63
CA TYR A 17 -14.29 -16.26 22.44
C TYR A 17 -14.83 -16.15 23.85
N ARG A 18 -14.95 -17.29 24.50
CA ARG A 18 -15.23 -17.41 25.96
C ARG A 18 -13.98 -17.92 26.60
N TYR A 19 -13.66 -17.42 27.78
CA TYR A 19 -12.59 -17.98 28.59
C TYR A 19 -13.09 -18.33 30.00
N TYR A 20 -12.43 -19.30 30.57
CA TYR A 20 -12.65 -19.72 31.97
C TYR A 20 -11.36 -19.46 32.74
N SER A 21 -11.50 -19.00 33.97
CA SER A 21 -10.35 -18.76 34.84
C SER A 21 -10.55 -19.43 36.18
N ASP A 22 -9.44 -19.80 36.83
CA ASP A 22 -9.44 -20.31 38.19
C ASP A 22 -9.61 -19.19 39.23
N SER A 23 -9.62 -19.59 40.52
CA SER A 23 -9.74 -18.66 41.64
C SER A 23 -8.57 -17.66 41.76
N GLN A 24 -7.45 -17.94 41.09
CA GLN A 24 -6.28 -17.08 41.02
C GLN A 24 -6.26 -16.21 39.77
N LYS A 25 -7.39 -16.13 39.05
CA LYS A 25 -7.56 -15.40 37.77
C LYS A 25 -6.66 -15.88 36.60
N ARG A 26 -6.16 -17.11 36.65
CA ARG A 26 -5.41 -17.71 35.53
C ARG A 26 -6.40 -18.33 34.56
N VAL A 27 -6.25 -18.00 33.27
CA VAL A 27 -7.07 -18.59 32.20
C VAL A 27 -6.76 -20.07 32.10
N THR A 28 -7.78 -20.91 32.26
CA THR A 28 -7.68 -22.37 32.23
C THR A 28 -8.16 -22.96 30.92
N SER A 29 -9.08 -22.31 30.24
CA SER A 29 -9.54 -22.74 28.93
C SER A 29 -10.10 -21.57 28.12
N ILE A 30 -10.03 -21.67 26.78
CA ILE A 30 -10.65 -20.79 25.85
C ILE A 30 -11.54 -21.62 24.93
N THR A 31 -12.77 -21.16 24.70
CA THR A 31 -13.70 -21.77 23.76
C THR A 31 -14.00 -20.80 22.62
N VAL A 32 -13.94 -21.30 21.41
CA VAL A 32 -14.24 -20.56 20.17
C VAL A 32 -15.32 -21.32 19.39
N SER A 33 -16.11 -20.60 18.60
CA SER A 33 -17.05 -21.19 17.66
C SER A 33 -16.42 -21.18 16.26
N ILE A 34 -16.30 -22.34 15.64
CA ILE A 34 -15.79 -22.52 14.31
C ILE A 34 -16.99 -22.54 13.33
N PRO A 35 -17.03 -21.68 12.29
CA PRO A 35 -18.08 -21.75 11.27
C PRO A 35 -18.10 -23.09 10.53
N GLU A 36 -19.28 -23.63 10.25
CA GLU A 36 -19.44 -24.93 9.59
C GLU A 36 -18.85 -24.93 8.16
N ASP A 37 -18.86 -23.80 7.48
CA ASP A 37 -18.38 -23.63 6.11
C ASP A 37 -16.91 -23.21 5.99
N LEU A 38 -16.19 -23.09 7.13
CA LEU A 38 -14.82 -22.59 7.17
C LEU A 38 -13.87 -23.37 6.26
N GLU A 39 -13.87 -24.71 6.35
CA GLU A 39 -12.99 -25.55 5.54
C GLU A 39 -13.27 -25.39 4.04
N THR A 40 -14.54 -25.31 3.65
CA THR A 40 -14.95 -25.13 2.26
C THR A 40 -14.54 -23.75 1.72
N LYS A 41 -14.77 -22.70 2.51
CA LYS A 41 -14.34 -21.34 2.14
C LYS A 41 -12.83 -21.25 2.01
N MET A 42 -12.10 -21.79 2.97
CA MET A 42 -10.64 -21.76 2.93
C MET A 42 -10.08 -22.55 1.75
N ALA A 43 -10.66 -23.71 1.40
CA ALA A 43 -10.24 -24.44 0.21
C ALA A 43 -10.42 -23.66 -1.08
N GLN A 44 -11.51 -22.88 -1.21
CA GLN A 44 -11.75 -22.00 -2.37
C GLN A 44 -10.75 -20.84 -2.40
N VAL A 45 -10.51 -20.20 -1.26
CA VAL A 45 -9.50 -19.12 -1.15
C VAL A 45 -8.11 -19.64 -1.50
N ASP A 46 -7.72 -20.78 -0.93
CA ASP A 46 -6.41 -21.40 -1.16
C ASP A 46 -6.19 -21.72 -2.63
N ALA A 47 -7.20 -22.25 -3.31
CA ALA A 47 -7.09 -22.56 -4.74
C ALA A 47 -6.78 -21.31 -5.59
N ILE A 48 -7.33 -20.14 -5.24
CA ILE A 48 -7.04 -18.88 -5.92
C ILE A 48 -5.66 -18.36 -5.51
N ALA A 49 -5.41 -18.27 -4.19
CA ALA A 49 -4.17 -17.73 -3.64
C ALA A 49 -2.94 -18.52 -4.09
N ASP A 50 -3.02 -19.85 -4.15
CA ASP A 50 -1.92 -20.71 -4.63
C ASP A 50 -1.59 -20.43 -6.09
N ASN A 51 -2.60 -20.19 -6.94
CA ASN A 51 -2.36 -19.79 -8.33
C ASN A 51 -1.67 -18.43 -8.43
N VAL A 52 -2.08 -17.46 -7.61
CA VAL A 52 -1.45 -16.12 -7.57
C VAL A 52 0.00 -16.22 -7.15
N VAL A 53 0.30 -16.98 -6.09
CA VAL A 53 1.67 -17.16 -5.60
C VAL A 53 2.52 -17.96 -6.60
N ALA A 54 1.95 -18.99 -7.22
CA ALA A 54 2.64 -19.81 -8.22
C ALA A 54 3.06 -19.00 -9.46
N ALA A 55 2.24 -18.02 -9.88
CA ALA A 55 2.54 -17.17 -11.03
C ALA A 55 3.88 -16.43 -10.89
N VAL A 56 4.31 -16.14 -9.66
CA VAL A 56 5.56 -15.42 -9.34
C VAL A 56 6.53 -16.23 -8.49
N ALA A 57 6.42 -17.57 -8.50
CA ALA A 57 7.23 -18.44 -7.64
C ALA A 57 8.74 -18.21 -7.80
N ASN A 58 9.19 -17.93 -9.02
CA ASN A 58 10.61 -17.74 -9.35
C ASN A 58 11.09 -16.29 -9.23
N GLU A 59 10.19 -15.36 -8.92
CA GLU A 59 10.53 -13.96 -8.74
C GLU A 59 11.21 -13.70 -7.39
N ASN A 60 12.02 -12.62 -7.32
CA ASN A 60 12.51 -12.12 -6.05
C ASN A 60 11.37 -11.58 -5.16
N ALA A 61 11.66 -11.38 -3.88
CA ALA A 61 10.62 -10.98 -2.92
C ALA A 61 9.97 -9.62 -3.25
N TYR A 62 10.73 -8.65 -3.77
CA TYR A 62 10.19 -7.36 -4.20
C TYR A 62 9.17 -7.51 -5.34
N ASN A 63 9.53 -8.29 -6.37
CA ASN A 63 8.65 -8.53 -7.51
C ASN A 63 7.39 -9.32 -7.10
N LYS A 64 7.51 -10.25 -6.14
CA LYS A 64 6.35 -10.93 -5.54
C LYS A 64 5.41 -9.95 -4.86
N LEU A 65 5.93 -9.07 -4.01
CA LEU A 65 5.16 -8.05 -3.31
C LEU A 65 4.45 -7.11 -4.30
N LYS A 66 5.18 -6.65 -5.32
CA LYS A 66 4.62 -5.79 -6.38
C LYS A 66 3.50 -6.50 -7.14
N TYR A 67 3.69 -7.76 -7.51
CA TYR A 67 2.66 -8.55 -8.19
C TYR A 67 1.42 -8.77 -7.33
N PHE A 68 1.57 -9.05 -6.03
CA PHE A 68 0.42 -9.20 -5.13
C PHE A 68 -0.36 -7.90 -4.98
N TYR A 69 0.35 -6.77 -4.86
CA TYR A 69 -0.24 -5.44 -4.84
C TYR A 69 -1.08 -5.18 -6.09
N GLU A 70 -0.48 -5.34 -7.27
CA GLU A 70 -1.14 -5.16 -8.56
C GLU A 70 -2.31 -6.12 -8.77
N TRP A 71 -2.13 -7.39 -8.36
CA TRP A 71 -3.17 -8.40 -8.52
C TRP A 71 -4.41 -8.05 -7.69
N ILE A 72 -4.25 -7.62 -6.45
CA ILE A 72 -5.38 -7.24 -5.59
C ILE A 72 -6.13 -6.07 -6.20
N ILE A 73 -5.45 -5.03 -6.61
CA ILE A 73 -6.04 -3.83 -7.20
C ILE A 73 -6.80 -4.17 -8.49
N ASN A 74 -6.21 -4.95 -9.38
CA ASN A 74 -6.85 -5.34 -10.64
C ASN A 74 -7.97 -6.39 -10.49
N TRP A 75 -8.00 -7.11 -9.36
CA TRP A 75 -8.97 -8.17 -9.10
C TRP A 75 -10.21 -7.69 -8.38
N THR A 76 -10.11 -6.60 -7.62
CA THR A 76 -11.07 -6.20 -6.59
C THR A 76 -11.70 -4.86 -6.93
N ILE A 77 -12.98 -4.70 -6.66
CA ILE A 77 -13.67 -3.42 -6.68
C ILE A 77 -13.78 -2.92 -5.24
N TYR A 78 -13.40 -1.65 -4.97
CA TYR A 78 -13.55 -1.06 -3.66
C TYR A 78 -15.03 -0.81 -3.36
N GLN A 79 -15.64 -1.72 -2.63
CA GLN A 79 -17.05 -1.69 -2.29
C GLN A 79 -17.31 -2.49 -1.01
N SER A 80 -18.12 -1.93 -0.11
CA SER A 80 -18.54 -2.60 1.12
C SER A 80 -19.46 -3.79 0.85
N ASN A 81 -19.33 -4.84 1.67
CA ASN A 81 -20.18 -6.03 1.68
C ASN A 81 -20.19 -6.69 3.07
N GLU A 82 -20.90 -7.80 3.23
CA GLU A 82 -21.10 -8.46 4.54
C GLU A 82 -19.81 -9.03 5.15
N CYS A 83 -18.78 -9.30 4.35
CA CYS A 83 -17.49 -9.84 4.80
C CYS A 83 -16.29 -8.98 4.38
N ASP A 84 -16.49 -7.68 4.15
CA ASP A 84 -15.48 -6.74 3.67
C ASP A 84 -14.31 -6.50 4.63
N GLN A 85 -14.45 -6.95 5.89
CA GLN A 85 -13.40 -6.87 6.90
C GLN A 85 -12.40 -8.03 6.87
N ASP A 86 -12.63 -9.03 6.02
CA ASP A 86 -11.74 -10.18 5.87
C ASP A 86 -11.34 -10.43 4.42
N PHE A 87 -10.27 -11.20 4.24
CA PHE A 87 -9.70 -11.46 2.90
C PHE A 87 -10.56 -12.35 2.00
N THR A 88 -11.54 -13.06 2.55
CA THR A 88 -12.42 -13.91 1.74
C THR A 88 -13.28 -13.07 0.78
N SER A 89 -13.58 -11.83 1.15
CA SER A 89 -14.31 -10.88 0.31
C SER A 89 -13.58 -10.58 -1.01
N VAL A 90 -12.26 -10.38 -0.93
CA VAL A 90 -11.43 -10.17 -2.13
C VAL A 90 -11.39 -11.42 -2.99
N PHE A 91 -11.07 -12.57 -2.41
CA PHE A 91 -10.91 -13.81 -3.18
C PHE A 91 -12.22 -14.31 -3.78
N LEU A 92 -13.31 -14.29 -3.02
CA LEU A 92 -14.56 -14.95 -3.38
C LEU A 92 -15.60 -13.99 -3.99
N LEU A 93 -15.63 -12.73 -3.55
CA LEU A 93 -16.62 -11.75 -4.02
C LEU A 93 -16.02 -10.71 -4.98
N LYS A 94 -14.70 -10.55 -5.03
CA LYS A 94 -13.99 -9.50 -5.78
C LYS A 94 -14.43 -8.08 -5.40
N GLN A 95 -14.86 -7.91 -4.19
CA GLN A 95 -15.31 -6.65 -3.61
C GLN A 95 -14.86 -6.59 -2.17
N SER A 96 -14.28 -5.49 -1.73
CA SER A 96 -13.87 -5.31 -0.34
C SER A 96 -13.61 -3.84 -0.02
N VAL A 97 -13.23 -3.59 1.24
CA VAL A 97 -12.70 -2.30 1.71
C VAL A 97 -11.26 -2.47 2.20
N CYS A 98 -10.66 -1.44 2.75
CA CYS A 98 -9.26 -1.42 3.18
C CYS A 98 -8.82 -2.63 4.02
N ALA A 99 -9.68 -3.10 4.94
CA ALA A 99 -9.39 -4.25 5.78
C ALA A 99 -9.21 -5.54 4.97
N GLY A 100 -10.09 -5.82 4.01
CA GLY A 100 -9.97 -7.01 3.17
C GLY A 100 -8.79 -6.93 2.19
N TYR A 101 -8.52 -5.75 1.59
CA TYR A 101 -7.32 -5.51 0.77
C TYR A 101 -6.04 -5.83 1.55
N SER A 102 -5.89 -5.25 2.73
CA SER A 102 -4.69 -5.42 3.55
C SER A 102 -4.52 -6.87 4.05
N ARG A 103 -5.61 -7.53 4.45
CA ARG A 103 -5.57 -8.93 4.88
C ARG A 103 -5.28 -9.89 3.73
N THR A 104 -5.76 -9.57 2.52
CA THR A 104 -5.43 -10.34 1.31
C THR A 104 -3.95 -10.22 0.97
N PHE A 105 -3.40 -9.02 1.02
CA PHE A 105 -1.97 -8.81 0.79
C PHE A 105 -1.12 -9.57 1.83
N GLN A 106 -1.50 -9.50 3.10
CA GLN A 106 -0.87 -10.25 4.18
C GLN A 106 -0.93 -11.76 3.92
N TYR A 107 -2.09 -12.28 3.50
CA TYR A 107 -2.27 -13.71 3.23
C TYR A 107 -1.38 -14.20 2.08
N LEU A 108 -1.33 -13.47 0.99
CA LEU A 108 -0.44 -13.77 -0.14
C LEU A 108 1.05 -13.71 0.26
N CYS A 109 1.44 -12.70 1.03
CA CYS A 109 2.78 -12.60 1.59
C CYS A 109 3.12 -13.83 2.44
N LYS A 110 2.22 -14.23 3.35
CA LYS A 110 2.40 -15.42 4.19
C LYS A 110 2.58 -16.69 3.36
N LYS A 111 1.76 -16.91 2.34
CA LYS A 111 1.89 -18.06 1.43
C LYS A 111 3.20 -18.03 0.65
N ALA A 112 3.74 -16.85 0.37
CA ALA A 112 5.04 -16.68 -0.29
C ALA A 112 6.25 -16.69 0.67
N GLY A 113 6.03 -16.86 1.98
CA GLY A 113 7.07 -16.86 3.02
C GLY A 113 7.65 -15.47 3.31
N ILE A 114 6.90 -14.39 3.03
CA ILE A 114 7.28 -13.01 3.30
C ILE A 114 6.56 -12.54 4.57
N LYS A 115 7.29 -11.94 5.51
CA LYS A 115 6.70 -11.41 6.73
C LYS A 115 5.92 -10.12 6.45
N CYS A 116 4.67 -10.14 6.80
CA CYS A 116 3.73 -9.03 6.62
C CYS A 116 2.73 -9.01 7.76
N THR A 117 2.51 -7.83 8.33
CA THR A 117 1.53 -7.62 9.42
C THR A 117 0.43 -6.68 8.94
N TYR A 118 -0.80 -6.98 9.33
CA TYR A 118 -1.96 -6.09 9.19
C TYR A 118 -1.86 -4.96 10.22
N VAL A 119 -2.05 -3.74 9.78
CA VAL A 119 -1.96 -2.53 10.61
C VAL A 119 -3.26 -1.74 10.51
N PRO A 120 -4.08 -1.73 11.57
CA PRO A 120 -5.21 -0.82 11.65
C PRO A 120 -4.73 0.54 12.13
N GLY A 121 -5.36 1.58 11.66
CA GLY A 121 -5.10 2.95 12.03
C GLY A 121 -6.17 3.90 11.50
N ASP A 122 -5.81 5.15 11.41
CA ASP A 122 -6.67 6.20 10.92
C ASP A 122 -5.97 6.98 9.80
N THR A 123 -6.76 7.50 8.88
CA THR A 123 -6.42 8.60 7.99
C THR A 123 -7.38 9.75 8.33
N ASP A 124 -8.17 10.24 7.41
CA ASP A 124 -9.37 11.07 7.74
C ASP A 124 -10.52 10.19 8.25
N GLU A 125 -10.43 8.86 8.04
CA GLU A 125 -11.36 7.83 8.46
C GLU A 125 -10.60 6.59 8.97
N PRO A 126 -11.26 5.68 9.72
CA PRO A 126 -10.66 4.40 10.08
C PRO A 126 -10.14 3.65 8.86
N HIS A 127 -8.88 3.24 8.90
CA HIS A 127 -8.18 2.67 7.77
C HIS A 127 -7.29 1.48 8.16
N ALA A 128 -6.82 0.73 7.17
CA ALA A 128 -5.92 -0.38 7.38
C ALA A 128 -4.95 -0.54 6.21
N TRP A 129 -3.71 -0.88 6.56
CA TRP A 129 -2.60 -1.12 5.63
C TRP A 129 -1.67 -2.20 6.14
N ASN A 130 -0.47 -2.30 5.61
CA ASN A 130 0.47 -3.36 5.94
C ASN A 130 1.86 -2.84 6.30
N LEU A 131 2.52 -3.59 7.18
CA LEU A 131 3.95 -3.50 7.45
C LEU A 131 4.64 -4.77 6.92
N VAL A 132 5.63 -4.61 6.06
CA VAL A 132 6.42 -5.69 5.45
C VAL A 132 7.84 -5.68 6.01
N GLU A 133 8.36 -6.85 6.39
CA GLU A 133 9.78 -7.04 6.67
C GLU A 133 10.46 -7.71 5.48
N LEU A 134 11.48 -7.05 4.93
CA LEU A 134 12.31 -7.61 3.86
C LEU A 134 13.79 -7.29 4.09
N ASN A 135 14.64 -8.33 4.11
CA ASN A 135 16.09 -8.22 4.34
C ASN A 135 16.45 -7.49 5.65
N GLY A 136 15.66 -7.67 6.71
CA GLY A 136 15.88 -7.03 8.02
C GLY A 136 15.53 -5.55 8.07
N LYS A 137 14.85 -5.03 7.06
CA LYS A 137 14.30 -3.68 6.97
C LYS A 137 12.79 -3.72 6.89
N TYR A 138 12.15 -2.61 7.24
CA TYR A 138 10.70 -2.51 7.29
C TYR A 138 10.19 -1.46 6.31
N TYR A 139 9.02 -1.73 5.72
CA TYR A 139 8.40 -0.90 4.70
C TYR A 139 6.89 -0.88 4.89
N TRP A 140 6.29 0.27 4.66
CA TRP A 140 4.83 0.40 4.63
C TRP A 140 4.28 0.10 3.25
N VAL A 141 3.12 -0.54 3.22
CA VAL A 141 2.37 -0.82 1.99
C VAL A 141 0.90 -0.55 2.24
N ASP A 142 0.31 0.37 1.49
CA ASP A 142 -1.13 0.56 1.44
C ASP A 142 -1.66 0.18 0.05
N VAL A 143 -2.30 -0.98 -0.02
CA VAL A 143 -2.86 -1.51 -1.27
C VAL A 143 -4.10 -0.73 -1.68
N THR A 144 -4.88 -0.25 -0.72
CA THR A 144 -6.13 0.46 -0.96
C THR A 144 -5.89 1.82 -1.62
N TRP A 145 -4.93 2.58 -1.12
CA TRP A 145 -4.57 3.87 -1.71
C TRP A 145 -3.80 3.75 -3.02
N GLY A 146 -3.42 2.52 -3.38
CA GLY A 146 -2.94 2.18 -4.72
C GLY A 146 -4.03 1.98 -5.76
N ASP A 147 -5.28 1.97 -5.32
CA ASP A 147 -6.50 1.71 -6.12
C ASP A 147 -7.47 2.91 -6.11
N PRO A 148 -7.04 4.12 -6.54
CA PRO A 148 -7.93 5.26 -6.55
C PRO A 148 -9.03 5.09 -7.58
N ILE A 149 -10.26 5.45 -7.18
CA ILE A 149 -11.40 5.56 -8.07
C ILE A 149 -11.63 7.04 -8.35
N TYR A 150 -11.52 7.45 -9.61
CA TYR A 150 -11.81 8.83 -10.02
C TYR A 150 -13.30 9.05 -10.27
N ASP A 151 -13.73 10.32 -10.23
CA ASP A 151 -15.14 10.71 -10.43
C ASP A 151 -15.75 10.23 -11.75
N ASP A 152 -14.93 9.99 -12.76
CA ASP A 152 -15.35 9.43 -14.07
C ASP A 152 -15.42 7.91 -14.08
N GLY A 153 -15.16 7.25 -12.94
CA GLY A 153 -15.15 5.81 -12.79
C GLY A 153 -13.89 5.12 -13.33
N THR A 154 -12.86 5.88 -13.76
CA THR A 154 -11.57 5.29 -14.12
C THR A 154 -10.86 4.81 -12.87
N GLN A 155 -10.34 3.59 -12.92
CA GLN A 155 -9.50 2.98 -11.92
C GLN A 155 -8.08 2.97 -12.44
N THR A 156 -7.15 3.59 -11.73
CA THR A 156 -5.73 3.60 -12.11
C THR A 156 -4.89 3.12 -10.96
N LEU A 157 -4.04 2.15 -11.25
CA LEU A 157 -3.07 1.67 -10.29
C LEU A 157 -1.95 2.70 -10.11
N ASN A 158 -1.65 3.06 -8.86
CA ASN A 158 -0.48 3.85 -8.50
C ASN A 158 0.37 3.14 -7.43
N TYR A 159 1.58 3.64 -7.19
CA TYR A 159 2.53 3.05 -6.23
C TYR A 159 2.95 4.03 -5.13
N HIS A 160 2.13 5.04 -4.86
CA HIS A 160 2.45 6.14 -3.95
C HIS A 160 2.82 5.66 -2.55
N TYR A 161 2.13 4.62 -2.07
CA TYR A 161 2.35 3.99 -0.76
C TYR A 161 2.82 2.54 -0.86
N PHE A 162 3.55 2.19 -1.93
CA PHE A 162 4.14 0.87 -2.08
C PHE A 162 5.60 0.85 -1.63
N MET A 163 5.90 0.09 -0.57
CA MET A 163 7.23 -0.05 0.04
C MET A 163 7.82 1.30 0.48
N THR A 164 6.99 2.12 1.13
CA THR A 164 7.33 3.48 1.53
C THR A 164 7.86 3.57 2.96
N THR A 165 8.28 4.76 3.39
CA THR A 165 8.89 5.05 4.69
C THR A 165 7.92 5.72 5.66
N ASP A 166 8.31 5.80 6.95
CA ASP A 166 7.61 6.58 7.97
C ASP A 166 7.43 8.03 7.53
N GLU A 167 8.46 8.61 6.94
CA GLU A 167 8.45 10.02 6.50
C GLU A 167 7.33 10.31 5.49
N VAL A 168 7.04 9.37 4.60
CA VAL A 168 5.98 9.52 3.59
C VAL A 168 4.63 9.12 4.18
N LEU A 169 4.54 7.93 4.80
CA LEU A 169 3.27 7.39 5.26
C LEU A 169 2.61 8.30 6.31
N PHE A 170 3.35 8.73 7.32
CA PHE A 170 2.80 9.47 8.46
C PHE A 170 2.46 10.94 8.18
N ARG A 171 2.50 11.37 6.93
CA ARG A 171 1.91 12.63 6.51
C ARG A 171 0.38 12.54 6.40
N THR A 172 -0.14 11.33 6.21
CA THR A 172 -1.57 11.06 5.98
C THR A 172 -2.14 9.93 6.84
N HIS A 173 -1.29 9.05 7.37
CA HIS A 173 -1.71 7.86 8.12
C HIS A 173 -1.28 7.96 9.58
N TYR A 174 -2.12 7.48 10.48
CA TYR A 174 -1.87 7.49 11.92
C TYR A 174 -2.07 6.09 12.47
N THR A 175 -0.99 5.44 12.88
CA THR A 175 -1.11 4.13 13.56
C THR A 175 -1.82 4.32 14.89
N LEU A 176 -2.75 3.43 15.21
CA LEU A 176 -3.22 3.29 16.58
C LEU A 176 -2.03 2.77 17.39
N ASP A 177 -1.40 3.66 18.15
CA ASP A 177 -0.28 3.34 19.04
C ASP A 177 -0.58 2.01 19.73
N GLY A 178 0.16 0.95 19.46
CA GLY A 178 -0.04 -0.43 19.89
C GLY A 178 -0.58 -0.68 21.31
N THR A 179 -1.51 0.16 21.71
CA THR A 179 -2.15 0.20 23.02
C THR A 179 -3.43 -0.62 22.95
N VAL A 180 -3.43 -1.80 23.55
CA VAL A 180 -4.66 -2.55 23.79
C VAL A 180 -5.25 -2.10 25.12
N LEU A 181 -6.49 -1.63 25.09
CA LEU A 181 -7.28 -1.43 26.30
C LEU A 181 -7.65 -2.80 26.86
N LEU A 182 -7.01 -3.21 27.96
CA LEU A 182 -7.39 -4.42 28.70
C LEU A 182 -8.57 -4.16 29.65
N SER A 183 -8.74 -2.92 30.06
CA SER A 183 -9.89 -2.43 30.84
C SER A 183 -10.05 -0.95 30.61
N SER A 184 -11.15 -0.35 31.11
CA SER A 184 -11.38 1.09 31.05
C SER A 184 -10.30 1.93 31.77
N THR A 185 -9.39 1.30 32.53
CA THR A 185 -8.38 1.95 33.35
C THR A 185 -6.96 1.57 33.00
N ASP A 186 -6.75 0.40 32.38
CA ASP A 186 -5.41 -0.13 32.11
C ASP A 186 -5.11 -0.11 30.61
N LYS A 187 -4.14 0.73 30.23
CA LYS A 187 -3.54 0.72 28.90
C LYS A 187 -2.25 -0.07 28.99
N ILE A 188 -2.11 -1.10 28.16
CA ILE A 188 -0.85 -1.82 28.01
C ILE A 188 -0.37 -1.62 26.57
N ASP A 189 0.85 -1.14 26.42
CA ASP A 189 1.56 -1.14 25.13
C ASP A 189 1.81 -2.60 24.74
N VAL A 190 1.09 -3.10 23.76
CA VAL A 190 1.19 -4.50 23.35
C VAL A 190 2.30 -4.71 22.35
N PHE A 191 2.53 -3.73 21.48
CA PHE A 191 3.63 -3.72 20.51
C PHE A 191 3.88 -2.30 20.00
N LYS A 192 5.12 -2.08 19.55
CA LYS A 192 5.49 -0.89 18.78
C LYS A 192 5.87 -1.34 17.37
N PHE A 193 5.40 -0.63 16.37
CA PHE A 193 5.86 -0.87 15.01
C PHE A 193 7.32 -0.45 14.88
N PRO A 194 8.16 -1.26 14.19
CA PRO A 194 9.51 -0.86 13.87
C PRO A 194 9.51 0.33 12.90
N GLN A 195 10.58 1.12 12.94
CA GLN A 195 10.73 2.26 12.04
C GLN A 195 11.00 1.82 10.59
N CYS A 196 10.34 2.46 9.65
CA CYS A 196 10.54 2.28 8.22
C CYS A 196 11.33 3.47 7.67
N THR A 197 12.67 3.39 7.76
CA THR A 197 13.57 4.49 7.38
C THR A 197 14.29 4.28 6.05
N ASP A 198 14.20 3.08 5.50
CA ASP A 198 14.86 2.72 4.25
C ASP A 198 13.91 2.89 3.06
N ASN A 199 14.32 3.69 2.08
CA ASN A 199 13.54 3.90 0.85
C ASN A 199 14.06 3.10 -0.35
N SER A 200 15.10 2.28 -0.16
CA SER A 200 15.76 1.57 -1.27
C SER A 200 14.84 0.67 -2.08
N LEU A 201 13.73 0.21 -1.48
CA LEU A 201 12.71 -0.61 -2.14
C LEU A 201 11.43 0.17 -2.47
N SER A 202 11.38 1.49 -2.32
CA SER A 202 10.24 2.24 -2.84
C SER A 202 10.16 2.10 -4.37
N TYR A 203 8.95 2.14 -4.91
CA TYR A 203 8.72 1.99 -6.34
C TYR A 203 9.55 2.97 -7.18
N TYR A 204 9.61 4.23 -6.76
CA TYR A 204 10.29 5.30 -7.48
C TYR A 204 11.81 5.16 -7.46
N VAL A 205 12.39 4.63 -6.37
CA VAL A 205 13.82 4.28 -6.32
C VAL A 205 14.11 3.10 -7.24
N GLN A 206 13.29 2.05 -7.20
CA GLN A 206 13.47 0.85 -8.01
C GLN A 206 13.30 1.09 -9.51
N THR A 207 12.53 2.09 -9.91
CA THR A 207 12.30 2.47 -11.31
C THR A 207 13.19 3.61 -11.80
N GLY A 208 14.06 4.16 -10.93
CA GLY A 208 14.94 5.26 -11.28
C GLY A 208 14.23 6.60 -11.46
N SER A 209 13.04 6.74 -10.88
CA SER A 209 12.21 7.95 -10.93
C SER A 209 12.15 8.71 -9.60
N TYR A 210 13.09 8.43 -8.69
CA TYR A 210 13.23 9.11 -7.40
C TYR A 210 14.36 10.13 -7.44
N PHE A 211 14.08 11.35 -7.01
CA PHE A 211 15.04 12.43 -6.83
C PHE A 211 15.03 12.84 -5.36
N PRO A 212 16.14 12.69 -4.61
CA PRO A 212 16.19 13.07 -3.20
C PRO A 212 15.85 14.54 -2.97
N THR A 213 16.29 15.42 -3.89
CA THR A 213 16.03 16.86 -3.91
C THR A 213 15.72 17.31 -5.35
N TYR A 214 15.32 18.57 -5.52
CA TYR A 214 15.12 19.12 -6.87
C TYR A 214 16.42 19.08 -7.67
N ASP A 215 16.43 18.30 -8.74
CA ASP A 215 17.52 18.17 -9.71
C ASP A 215 16.96 18.38 -11.11
N TYR A 216 17.09 19.60 -11.63
CA TYR A 216 16.60 19.94 -12.98
C TYR A 216 17.14 19.01 -14.06
N TYR A 217 18.45 18.75 -14.04
CA TYR A 217 19.07 17.94 -15.10
C TYR A 217 18.72 16.46 -15.00
N GLY A 218 18.62 15.93 -13.79
CA GLY A 218 18.14 14.59 -13.55
C GLY A 218 16.70 14.40 -14.01
N ILE A 219 15.81 15.31 -13.61
CA ILE A 219 14.40 15.32 -14.02
C ILE A 219 14.28 15.46 -15.56
N ARG A 220 15.00 16.40 -16.17
CA ARG A 220 15.02 16.56 -17.62
C ARG A 220 15.41 15.27 -18.34
N ASN A 221 16.49 14.62 -17.91
CA ASN A 221 16.95 13.39 -18.54
C ASN A 221 15.92 12.25 -18.37
N TYR A 222 15.31 12.13 -17.20
CA TYR A 222 14.25 11.17 -16.94
C TYR A 222 13.02 11.43 -17.85
N VAL A 223 12.55 12.66 -17.92
CA VAL A 223 11.41 13.03 -18.79
C VAL A 223 11.71 12.70 -20.25
N LEU A 224 12.86 13.10 -20.78
CA LEU A 224 13.25 12.80 -22.16
C LEU A 224 13.38 11.29 -22.41
N GLN A 225 13.86 10.53 -21.43
CA GLN A 225 13.88 9.06 -21.52
C GLN A 225 12.45 8.51 -21.64
N LYS A 226 11.52 8.95 -20.79
CA LYS A 226 10.12 8.49 -20.82
C LYS A 226 9.43 8.86 -22.15
N LEU A 227 9.67 10.03 -22.68
CA LEU A 227 9.15 10.42 -23.99
C LEU A 227 9.71 9.55 -25.13
N ASN A 228 10.99 9.17 -25.06
CA ASN A 228 11.59 8.25 -26.04
C ASN A 228 11.02 6.81 -25.92
N GLU A 229 10.67 6.36 -24.72
CA GLU A 229 10.02 5.06 -24.50
C GLU A 229 8.59 5.06 -25.08
N ASN A 230 7.78 6.03 -24.70
CA ASN A 230 6.43 6.26 -25.24
C ASN A 230 5.96 7.70 -24.94
N PRO A 231 5.94 8.60 -25.96
CA PRO A 231 5.75 10.04 -25.76
C PRO A 231 4.36 10.43 -25.23
N TYR A 232 3.37 9.56 -25.35
CA TYR A 232 2.00 9.83 -24.92
C TYR A 232 1.56 8.98 -23.73
N GLN A 233 2.48 8.19 -23.14
CA GLN A 233 2.19 7.45 -21.94
C GLN A 233 2.35 8.35 -20.71
N TYR A 234 1.41 8.24 -19.77
CA TYR A 234 1.53 8.84 -18.45
C TYR A 234 2.76 8.31 -17.72
N PHE A 235 3.49 9.18 -17.04
CA PHE A 235 4.62 8.82 -16.19
C PHE A 235 4.70 9.71 -14.94
N GLU A 236 5.33 9.20 -13.89
CA GLU A 236 5.50 9.87 -12.61
C GLU A 236 6.95 9.86 -12.16
N PHE A 237 7.29 10.84 -11.32
CA PHE A 237 8.53 10.86 -10.54
C PHE A 237 8.28 11.42 -9.15
N GLN A 238 9.15 11.05 -8.20
CA GLN A 238 9.05 11.47 -6.80
C GLN A 238 10.24 12.34 -6.41
N ILE A 239 9.96 13.40 -5.64
CA ILE A 239 10.96 14.22 -4.97
C ILE A 239 10.85 13.96 -3.47
N GLY A 240 11.93 13.49 -2.86
CA GLY A 240 11.91 13.03 -1.46
C GLY A 240 11.75 14.15 -0.45
N ASP A 241 12.53 15.23 -0.61
CA ASP A 241 12.47 16.37 0.29
C ASP A 241 11.29 17.30 -0.04
N ILE A 242 10.45 17.62 0.97
CA ILE A 242 9.24 18.42 0.77
C ILE A 242 9.52 19.87 0.34
N ALA A 243 10.59 20.47 0.84
CA ALA A 243 10.98 21.82 0.43
C ALA A 243 11.46 21.84 -1.03
N SER A 244 12.23 20.83 -1.41
CA SER A 244 12.66 20.61 -2.81
C SER A 244 11.50 20.27 -3.73
N TYR A 245 10.49 19.55 -3.24
CA TYR A 245 9.26 19.29 -4.00
C TYR A 245 8.51 20.60 -4.32
N GLN A 246 8.36 21.49 -3.35
CA GLN A 246 7.73 22.79 -3.56
C GLN A 246 8.53 23.63 -4.56
N GLN A 247 9.86 23.62 -4.44
CA GLN A 247 10.76 24.27 -5.39
C GLN A 247 10.61 23.70 -6.82
N ALA A 248 10.44 22.38 -6.93
CA ALA A 248 10.23 21.73 -8.23
C ALA A 248 8.92 22.19 -8.89
N LEU A 249 7.82 22.27 -8.14
CA LEU A 249 6.55 22.77 -8.66
C LEU A 249 6.69 24.20 -9.19
N ASP A 250 7.37 25.07 -8.44
CA ASP A 250 7.58 26.46 -8.86
C ASP A 250 8.41 26.55 -10.14
N TYR A 251 9.54 25.86 -10.23
CA TYR A 251 10.42 25.95 -11.40
C TYR A 251 9.88 25.21 -12.62
N LEU A 252 9.23 24.07 -12.42
CA LEU A 252 8.75 23.27 -13.55
C LEU A 252 7.47 23.84 -14.18
N PHE A 253 6.58 24.45 -13.37
CA PHE A 253 5.22 24.73 -13.82
C PHE A 253 4.72 26.16 -13.61
N SER A 254 5.40 27.01 -12.81
CA SER A 254 4.93 28.37 -12.63
C SER A 254 5.14 29.21 -13.90
N ASP A 255 4.31 30.24 -14.08
CA ASP A 255 4.37 31.16 -15.23
C ASP A 255 5.72 31.87 -15.39
N ASN A 256 6.52 31.95 -14.32
CA ASN A 256 7.81 32.62 -14.34
C ASN A 256 8.94 31.79 -14.94
N TYR A 257 8.83 30.44 -14.89
CA TYR A 257 9.94 29.56 -15.25
C TYR A 257 9.57 28.55 -16.34
N LEU A 258 8.46 27.85 -16.23
CA LEU A 258 7.94 26.88 -17.22
C LEU A 258 8.99 25.87 -17.73
N TYR A 259 9.88 25.39 -16.85
CA TYR A 259 10.97 24.52 -17.29
C TYR A 259 10.46 23.18 -17.86
N MET A 260 9.32 22.66 -17.38
CA MET A 260 8.72 21.45 -17.96
C MET A 260 8.31 21.69 -19.41
N THR A 261 7.71 22.84 -19.72
CA THR A 261 7.39 23.21 -21.11
C THR A 261 8.65 23.25 -21.98
N GLY A 262 9.76 23.79 -21.46
CA GLY A 262 11.06 23.80 -22.16
C GLY A 262 11.58 22.37 -22.45
N ILE A 263 11.50 21.45 -21.47
CA ILE A 263 11.91 20.05 -21.65
C ILE A 263 11.05 19.36 -22.72
N LEU A 264 9.74 19.57 -22.69
CA LEU A 264 8.83 18.98 -23.68
C LEU A 264 9.06 19.57 -25.08
N GLN A 265 9.41 20.86 -25.18
CA GLN A 265 9.77 21.51 -26.47
C GLN A 265 11.05 20.94 -27.10
N GLU A 266 12.01 20.50 -26.31
CA GLU A 266 13.22 19.83 -26.83
C GLU A 266 12.85 18.54 -27.59
N TYR A 267 11.80 17.85 -27.19
CA TYR A 267 11.35 16.58 -27.80
C TYR A 267 10.35 16.82 -28.94
N PHE A 268 9.30 17.57 -28.69
CA PHE A 268 8.16 17.75 -29.63
C PHE A 268 8.31 18.95 -30.58
N GLY A 269 9.17 19.90 -30.26
CA GLY A 269 9.14 21.19 -30.89
C GLY A 269 7.94 22.02 -30.43
N TYR A 270 6.97 22.24 -31.32
CA TYR A 270 5.75 22.99 -31.00
C TYR A 270 4.51 22.12 -31.26
N GLY A 271 3.38 22.55 -30.67
CA GLY A 271 2.08 21.95 -30.99
C GLY A 271 1.66 20.79 -30.08
N PHE A 272 2.31 20.62 -28.94
CA PHE A 272 1.90 19.67 -27.89
C PHE A 272 1.05 20.35 -26.82
N ARG A 273 0.34 19.54 -26.07
CA ARG A 273 -0.33 19.91 -24.83
C ARG A 273 0.07 18.91 -23.76
N TYR A 274 0.05 19.32 -22.49
CA TYR A 274 0.26 18.42 -21.38
C TYR A 274 -0.55 18.84 -20.17
N TYR A 275 -0.85 17.88 -19.33
CA TYR A 275 -1.33 18.07 -17.97
C TYR A 275 -0.28 17.59 -17.01
N TYR A 276 -0.23 18.20 -15.84
CA TYR A 276 0.55 17.70 -14.72
C TYR A 276 -0.36 17.51 -13.51
N TYR A 277 0.00 16.51 -12.74
CA TYR A 277 -0.68 16.11 -11.50
C TYR A 277 0.35 16.17 -10.40
N TYR A 278 -0.09 16.45 -9.16
CA TYR A 278 0.82 16.55 -8.04
C TYR A 278 0.17 16.07 -6.75
N TRP A 279 0.95 15.34 -5.95
CA TRP A 279 0.56 14.78 -4.66
C TRP A 279 1.57 15.24 -3.60
N GLY A 280 1.22 16.30 -2.85
CA GLY A 280 2.10 16.96 -1.89
C GLY A 280 2.54 16.03 -0.76
N ASP A 281 1.65 15.18 -0.29
CA ASP A 281 1.93 14.26 0.81
C ASP A 281 2.96 13.20 0.45
N THR A 282 3.04 12.79 -0.79
CA THR A 282 4.00 11.78 -1.26
C THR A 282 5.17 12.36 -2.03
N GLY A 283 5.12 13.66 -2.37
CA GLY A 283 6.16 14.33 -3.16
C GLY A 283 6.18 13.89 -4.63
N ILE A 284 5.06 13.41 -5.16
CA ILE A 284 4.96 12.85 -6.52
C ILE A 284 4.42 13.89 -7.49
N ILE A 285 4.98 13.87 -8.69
CA ILE A 285 4.55 14.69 -9.84
C ILE A 285 4.32 13.74 -11.03
N GLY A 286 3.11 13.79 -11.61
CA GLY A 286 2.72 13.04 -12.78
C GLY A 286 2.59 13.93 -14.03
N ILE A 287 2.94 13.41 -15.19
CA ILE A 287 2.90 14.11 -16.47
C ILE A 287 2.14 13.28 -17.50
N GLN A 288 1.21 13.92 -18.19
CA GLN A 288 0.51 13.35 -19.34
C GLN A 288 0.63 14.31 -20.52
N VAL A 289 1.19 13.86 -21.66
CA VAL A 289 1.30 14.63 -22.89
C VAL A 289 0.26 14.17 -23.91
N TYR A 290 -0.22 15.12 -24.74
CA TYR A 290 -1.25 14.90 -25.79
C TYR A 290 -0.82 15.48 -27.13
#